data_2a4eaf890459baa302c246983a812b89
#
_entry.id   2a4eaf890459baa302c246983a812b89
#
_cell.length_a   1.000
_cell.length_b   1.000
_cell.length_c   1.000
_cell.angle_alpha   90.00
_cell.angle_beta   90.00
_cell.angle_gamma   90.00
#
_symmetry.space_group_name_H-M   'P 1'
#
loop_
_entity.id
_entity.type
_entity.pdbx_description
1 polymer ?
#
loop_
_entity_poly.entity_id
_entity_poly.type
_entity_poly.pdbx_seq_one_letter_code
_entity_poly.pdbx_strand_id
1 'polypeptide(L)'
;MTQQVDPGLRKDLMQQPWALWWLQAKRLTRIELRRNLFSWRASWIYFLAFIPTLIISIHSIVGPHDPTSIGDDTQVLASIVQLYYIRLGVFFGCLGIFSRLIRGEMIERNLHFYLLSPVRREVLLLSKFAAGSATALLLFVTATLANFALVYLPFGAAGRDYLFDGPGIEQLEAYVLIIVLACLGYGAVFLLLSMMFKNPTPGALLFLGWEAINPVLPSMLQKFSVASYLRHLMPVNVAVKGFIALLTVETEPVAGWVATLGLLLLITAVLLYSCYRIRTLEIRYTTE
;
A
#
# COMPACT_ATOMS: atom_id res chain seq x y z
N MET A 1 34.44 -10.35 -12.54
CA MET A 1 34.88 -9.05 -13.07
C MET A 1 33.93 -7.99 -12.46
N THR A 2 34.39 -7.31 -11.44
CA THR A 2 33.71 -6.15 -10.84
C THR A 2 33.86 -4.98 -11.80
N GLN A 3 32.84 -4.68 -12.60
CA GLN A 3 32.79 -3.41 -13.32
C GLN A 3 32.66 -2.27 -12.31
N GLN A 4 33.78 -1.68 -11.94
CA GLN A 4 33.79 -0.36 -11.29
C GLN A 4 33.20 0.63 -12.31
N VAL A 5 32.02 1.15 -12.00
CA VAL A 5 31.41 2.25 -12.76
C VAL A 5 32.41 3.41 -12.70
N ASP A 6 32.82 3.87 -13.86
CA ASP A 6 33.78 4.98 -14.02
C ASP A 6 33.33 6.17 -13.12
N PRO A 7 34.20 6.66 -12.22
CA PRO A 7 33.88 7.79 -11.35
C PRO A 7 33.51 9.06 -12.13
N GLY A 8 33.99 9.21 -13.37
CA GLY A 8 33.63 10.30 -14.27
C GLY A 8 32.16 10.27 -14.68
N LEU A 9 31.70 9.11 -15.12
CA LEU A 9 30.29 8.92 -15.53
C LEU A 9 29.30 9.21 -14.39
N ARG A 10 29.69 8.92 -13.16
CA ARG A 10 28.88 9.19 -11.97
C ARG A 10 28.78 10.70 -11.65
N LYS A 11 29.85 11.46 -11.89
CA LYS A 11 29.84 12.92 -11.75
C LYS A 11 28.94 13.58 -12.78
N ASP A 12 29.01 13.15 -14.04
CA ASP A 12 28.18 13.69 -15.12
C ASP A 12 26.68 13.43 -14.89
N LEU A 13 26.32 12.27 -14.35
CA LEU A 13 24.92 11.96 -13.98
C LEU A 13 24.41 12.83 -12.82
N MET A 14 25.30 13.24 -11.90
CA MET A 14 24.93 14.13 -10.80
C MET A 14 24.78 15.58 -11.24
N GLN A 15 25.40 16.00 -12.34
CA GLN A 15 25.35 17.37 -12.86
C GLN A 15 24.19 17.58 -13.85
N GLN A 16 23.41 16.54 -14.15
CA GLN A 16 22.25 16.69 -15.03
C GLN A 16 21.21 17.64 -14.44
N PRO A 17 20.55 18.46 -15.28
CA PRO A 17 19.54 19.42 -14.81
C PRO A 17 18.33 18.72 -14.22
N TRP A 18 17.71 19.31 -13.20
CA TRP A 18 16.50 18.83 -12.53
C TRP A 18 15.36 18.47 -13.50
N ALA A 19 15.20 19.27 -14.55
CA ALA A 19 14.19 19.08 -15.56
C ALA A 19 14.33 17.73 -16.27
N LEU A 20 15.57 17.28 -16.50
CA LEU A 20 15.83 15.98 -17.13
C LEU A 20 15.45 14.80 -16.20
N TRP A 21 15.79 14.89 -14.91
CA TRP A 21 15.40 13.86 -13.93
C TRP A 21 13.89 13.75 -13.80
N TRP A 22 13.19 14.87 -13.77
CA TRP A 22 11.73 14.87 -13.73
C TRP A 22 11.10 14.25 -14.97
N LEU A 23 11.64 14.55 -16.15
CA LEU A 23 11.20 13.97 -17.43
C LEU A 23 11.44 12.48 -17.47
N GLN A 24 12.62 12.02 -17.02
CA GLN A 24 12.96 10.61 -16.91
C GLN A 24 12.01 9.89 -15.93
N ALA A 25 11.80 10.47 -14.73
CA ALA A 25 10.90 9.93 -13.74
C ALA A 25 9.47 9.79 -14.27
N LYS A 26 8.93 10.85 -14.90
CA LYS A 26 7.58 10.85 -15.46
C LYS A 26 7.39 9.79 -16.55
N ARG A 27 8.37 9.65 -17.46
CA ARG A 27 8.31 8.64 -18.54
C ARG A 27 8.40 7.22 -17.98
N LEU A 28 9.32 6.95 -17.06
CA LEU A 28 9.47 5.67 -16.39
C LEU A 28 8.20 5.29 -15.63
N THR A 29 7.67 6.21 -14.82
CA THR A 29 6.42 5.99 -14.06
C THR A 29 5.26 5.64 -14.99
N ARG A 30 5.12 6.34 -16.13
CA ARG A 30 4.04 6.08 -17.09
C ARG A 30 4.15 4.69 -17.73
N ILE A 31 5.35 4.28 -18.11
CA ILE A 31 5.60 2.96 -18.72
C ILE A 31 5.29 1.86 -17.70
N GLU A 32 5.82 1.98 -16.48
CA GLU A 32 5.62 1.01 -15.41
C GLU A 32 4.15 0.93 -14.97
N LEU A 33 3.47 2.07 -14.86
CA LEU A 33 2.05 2.12 -14.52
C LEU A 33 1.21 1.35 -15.53
N ARG A 34 1.45 1.59 -16.83
CA ARG A 34 0.75 0.86 -17.91
C ARG A 34 1.04 -0.63 -17.86
N ARG A 35 2.30 -1.02 -17.63
CA ARG A 35 2.70 -2.42 -17.51
C ARG A 35 2.04 -3.10 -16.31
N ASN A 36 1.95 -2.42 -15.16
CA ASN A 36 1.33 -2.95 -13.97
C ASN A 36 -0.19 -3.11 -14.10
N LEU A 37 -0.87 -2.14 -14.75
CA LEU A 37 -2.33 -2.19 -14.91
C LEU A 37 -2.77 -3.22 -15.97
N PHE A 38 -2.10 -3.29 -17.11
CA PHE A 38 -2.54 -4.11 -18.24
C PHE A 38 -1.85 -5.47 -18.36
N SER A 39 -1.09 -5.89 -17.36
CA SER A 39 -0.47 -7.21 -17.33
C SER A 39 -1.50 -8.27 -16.93
N TRP A 40 -1.65 -9.34 -17.72
CA TRP A 40 -2.44 -10.52 -17.34
C TRP A 40 -2.07 -11.06 -15.95
N ARG A 41 -0.80 -10.96 -15.61
CA ARG A 41 -0.29 -11.38 -14.30
C ARG A 41 -0.74 -10.47 -13.15
N ALA A 42 -1.34 -9.32 -13.41
CA ALA A 42 -1.91 -8.43 -12.41
C ALA A 42 -3.39 -8.74 -12.12
N SER A 43 -4.04 -9.62 -12.89
CA SER A 43 -5.47 -9.94 -12.74
C SER A 43 -5.86 -10.37 -11.32
N TRP A 44 -5.00 -11.12 -10.62
CA TRP A 44 -5.26 -11.54 -9.26
C TRP A 44 -5.29 -10.35 -8.26
N ILE A 45 -4.57 -9.25 -8.56
CA ILE A 45 -4.59 -8.03 -7.72
C ILE A 45 -5.95 -7.32 -7.87
N TYR A 46 -6.48 -7.29 -9.10
CA TYR A 46 -7.85 -6.79 -9.33
C TYR A 46 -8.87 -7.64 -8.57
N PHE A 47 -8.77 -8.96 -8.67
CA PHE A 47 -9.61 -9.86 -7.92
C PHE A 47 -9.54 -9.58 -6.42
N LEU A 48 -8.33 -9.44 -5.88
CA LEU A 48 -8.10 -9.12 -4.47
C LEU A 48 -8.70 -7.76 -4.09
N ALA A 49 -8.60 -6.73 -4.94
CA ALA A 49 -9.15 -5.41 -4.65
C ALA A 49 -10.69 -5.40 -4.67
N PHE A 50 -11.32 -6.14 -5.58
CA PHE A 50 -12.75 -6.07 -5.82
C PHE A 50 -13.58 -7.25 -5.24
N ILE A 51 -12.97 -8.23 -4.55
CA ILE A 51 -13.71 -9.27 -3.81
C ILE A 51 -14.73 -8.67 -2.84
N PRO A 52 -14.40 -7.71 -1.95
CA PRO A 52 -15.39 -7.13 -1.05
C PRO A 52 -16.51 -6.42 -1.80
N THR A 53 -16.17 -5.76 -2.92
CA THR A 53 -17.15 -5.08 -3.76
C THR A 53 -18.18 -6.05 -4.32
N LEU A 54 -17.75 -7.25 -4.73
CA LEU A 54 -18.65 -8.30 -5.18
C LEU A 54 -19.58 -8.77 -4.04
N ILE A 55 -19.04 -9.00 -2.86
CA ILE A 55 -19.81 -9.44 -1.68
C ILE A 55 -20.84 -8.38 -1.27
N ILE A 56 -20.40 -7.10 -1.19
CA ILE A 56 -21.28 -5.98 -0.86
C ILE A 56 -22.35 -5.79 -1.94
N SER A 57 -22.02 -5.97 -3.23
CA SER A 57 -23.00 -5.88 -4.31
C SER A 57 -24.15 -6.90 -4.14
N ILE A 58 -23.80 -8.13 -3.76
CA ILE A 58 -24.81 -9.17 -3.49
C ILE A 58 -25.66 -8.77 -2.26
N HIS A 59 -25.01 -8.32 -1.19
CA HIS A 59 -25.71 -7.85 0.01
C HIS A 59 -26.62 -6.67 -0.28
N SER A 60 -26.18 -5.71 -1.08
CA SER A 60 -26.93 -4.52 -1.49
C SER A 60 -28.15 -4.84 -2.38
N ILE A 61 -28.16 -5.99 -3.11
CA ILE A 61 -29.29 -6.40 -3.94
C ILE A 61 -30.32 -7.22 -3.14
N VAL A 62 -29.86 -8.03 -2.21
CA VAL A 62 -30.67 -9.03 -1.51
C VAL A 62 -31.08 -8.58 -0.10
N GLY A 63 -30.29 -7.71 0.51
CA GLY A 63 -30.46 -7.27 1.90
C GLY A 63 -31.68 -6.36 2.12
N PRO A 64 -32.25 -6.32 3.33
CA PRO A 64 -33.23 -5.32 3.71
C PRO A 64 -32.57 -3.94 3.79
N HIS A 65 -33.26 -2.90 3.29
CA HIS A 65 -32.74 -1.52 3.30
C HIS A 65 -33.57 -0.63 4.21
N ASP A 66 -33.77 -1.10 5.43
CA ASP A 66 -34.46 -0.31 6.44
C ASP A 66 -33.53 0.79 7.01
N PRO A 67 -34.01 2.03 7.23
CA PRO A 67 -33.18 3.10 7.80
C PRO A 67 -32.53 2.74 9.14
N THR A 68 -33.11 1.79 9.88
CA THR A 68 -32.57 1.30 11.17
C THR A 68 -31.33 0.44 11.02
N SER A 69 -31.09 -0.15 9.83
CA SER A 69 -29.94 -1.04 9.56
C SER A 69 -28.69 -0.29 9.09
N ILE A 70 -28.74 1.04 8.85
CA ILE A 70 -27.57 1.82 8.39
C ILE A 70 -26.38 1.68 9.35
N GLY A 71 -26.63 1.61 10.66
CA GLY A 71 -25.59 1.41 11.67
C GLY A 71 -24.88 0.06 11.54
N ASP A 72 -25.62 -1.00 11.25
CA ASP A 72 -25.08 -2.35 11.07
C ASP A 72 -24.25 -2.43 9.78
N ASP A 73 -24.74 -1.85 8.68
CA ASP A 73 -24.04 -1.81 7.41
C ASP A 73 -22.76 -0.96 7.49
N THR A 74 -22.77 0.12 8.27
CA THR A 74 -21.57 0.89 8.59
C THR A 74 -20.54 0.05 9.33
N GLN A 75 -20.95 -0.80 10.28
CA GLN A 75 -20.08 -1.73 10.99
C GLN A 75 -19.50 -2.81 10.05
N VAL A 76 -20.30 -3.30 9.10
CA VAL A 76 -19.84 -4.24 8.09
C VAL A 76 -18.77 -3.60 7.21
N LEU A 77 -19.00 -2.37 6.73
CA LEU A 77 -18.02 -1.63 5.94
C LEU A 77 -16.72 -1.38 6.71
N ALA A 78 -16.82 -0.93 7.96
CA ALA A 78 -15.67 -0.74 8.85
C ALA A 78 -14.87 -2.04 9.04
N SER A 79 -15.58 -3.17 9.22
CA SER A 79 -14.95 -4.50 9.33
C SER A 79 -14.22 -4.90 8.06
N ILE A 80 -14.79 -4.63 6.90
CA ILE A 80 -14.14 -4.91 5.60
C ILE A 80 -12.88 -4.06 5.45
N VAL A 81 -12.94 -2.78 5.78
CA VAL A 81 -11.74 -1.93 5.68
C VAL A 81 -10.66 -2.39 6.65
N GLN A 82 -11.01 -2.65 7.90
CA GLN A 82 -10.05 -2.99 8.96
C GLN A 82 -9.49 -4.40 8.83
N LEU A 83 -10.33 -5.40 8.59
CA LEU A 83 -9.92 -6.81 8.60
C LEU A 83 -9.48 -7.30 7.23
N TYR A 84 -10.16 -6.85 6.18
CA TYR A 84 -9.82 -7.29 4.84
C TYR A 84 -8.82 -6.35 4.15
N TYR A 85 -9.15 -5.06 3.93
CA TYR A 85 -8.27 -4.20 3.15
C TYR A 85 -6.91 -3.98 3.81
N ILE A 86 -6.86 -3.60 5.08
CA ILE A 86 -5.58 -3.31 5.73
C ILE A 86 -4.74 -4.57 5.90
N ARG A 87 -5.35 -5.68 6.34
CA ARG A 87 -4.58 -6.89 6.69
C ARG A 87 -4.29 -7.81 5.50
N LEU A 88 -5.19 -7.88 4.52
CA LEU A 88 -5.08 -8.84 3.41
C LEU A 88 -5.00 -8.13 2.06
N GLY A 89 -6.01 -7.33 1.70
CA GLY A 89 -6.15 -6.77 0.38
C GLY A 89 -4.98 -5.90 -0.02
N VAL A 90 -4.75 -4.81 0.71
CA VAL A 90 -3.66 -3.87 0.41
C VAL A 90 -2.30 -4.50 0.67
N PHE A 91 -2.17 -5.30 1.74
CA PHE A 91 -0.93 -6.00 2.07
C PHE A 91 -0.46 -6.89 0.90
N PHE A 92 -1.27 -7.88 0.50
CA PHE A 92 -0.90 -8.80 -0.58
C PHE A 92 -0.93 -8.11 -1.95
N GLY A 93 -1.80 -7.14 -2.17
CA GLY A 93 -1.81 -6.33 -3.38
C GLY A 93 -0.51 -5.57 -3.58
N CYS A 94 -0.04 -4.86 -2.55
CA CYS A 94 1.25 -4.19 -2.57
C CYS A 94 2.41 -5.17 -2.69
N LEU A 95 2.38 -6.30 -1.97
CA LEU A 95 3.39 -7.35 -2.14
C LEU A 95 3.48 -7.78 -3.60
N GLY A 96 2.36 -8.04 -4.26
CA GLY A 96 2.33 -8.47 -5.67
C GLY A 96 2.82 -7.42 -6.64
N ILE A 97 2.50 -6.15 -6.42
CA ILE A 97 2.95 -5.04 -7.26
C ILE A 97 4.45 -4.80 -7.06
N PHE A 98 4.88 -4.55 -5.82
CA PHE A 98 6.23 -4.08 -5.53
C PHE A 98 7.30 -5.17 -5.61
N SER A 99 6.97 -6.43 -5.33
CA SER A 99 7.90 -7.53 -5.53
C SER A 99 8.33 -7.69 -6.99
N ARG A 100 7.46 -7.34 -7.93
CA ARG A 100 7.73 -7.44 -9.38
C ARG A 100 8.52 -6.27 -9.92
N LEU A 101 8.36 -5.08 -9.35
CA LEU A 101 8.97 -3.86 -9.87
C LEU A 101 10.50 -3.90 -9.90
N ILE A 102 11.14 -4.62 -8.98
CA ILE A 102 12.60 -4.77 -8.93
C ILE A 102 12.98 -6.22 -9.19
N ARG A 103 12.41 -7.14 -8.42
CA ARG A 103 12.81 -8.54 -8.51
C ARG A 103 12.36 -9.21 -9.81
N GLY A 104 11.18 -8.86 -10.32
CA GLY A 104 10.72 -9.35 -11.63
C GLY A 104 11.71 -9.01 -12.74
N GLU A 105 12.23 -7.79 -12.75
CA GLU A 105 13.21 -7.35 -13.75
C GLU A 105 14.61 -7.98 -13.56
N MET A 106 14.97 -8.30 -12.32
CA MET A 106 16.18 -9.08 -12.05
C MET A 106 16.09 -10.49 -12.65
N ILE A 107 14.94 -11.15 -12.48
CA ILE A 107 14.68 -12.51 -12.99
C ILE A 107 14.60 -12.50 -14.52
N GLU A 108 13.93 -11.51 -15.10
CA GLU A 108 13.81 -11.32 -16.55
C GLU A 108 15.11 -10.81 -17.21
N ARG A 109 16.16 -10.58 -16.41
CA ARG A 109 17.46 -10.02 -16.84
C ARG A 109 17.36 -8.66 -17.54
N ASN A 110 16.27 -7.91 -17.30
CA ASN A 110 16.03 -6.61 -17.91
C ASN A 110 16.65 -5.46 -17.10
N LEU A 111 16.95 -5.69 -15.81
CA LEU A 111 17.44 -4.64 -14.92
C LEU A 111 18.78 -4.05 -15.35
N HIS A 112 19.64 -4.84 -16.02
CA HIS A 112 20.93 -4.34 -16.52
C HIS A 112 20.77 -3.24 -17.58
N PHE A 113 19.74 -3.30 -18.44
CA PHE A 113 19.48 -2.25 -19.42
C PHE A 113 19.13 -0.92 -18.75
N TYR A 114 18.37 -0.95 -17.64
CA TYR A 114 18.08 0.25 -16.88
C TYR A 114 19.30 0.82 -16.17
N LEU A 115 20.22 -0.04 -15.71
CA LEU A 115 21.43 0.39 -15.02
C LEU A 115 22.54 0.86 -15.99
N LEU A 116 22.50 0.43 -17.25
CA LEU A 116 23.35 0.94 -18.32
C LEU A 116 22.82 2.25 -18.93
N SER A 117 21.53 2.56 -18.73
CA SER A 117 20.98 3.84 -19.19
C SER A 117 21.49 5.00 -18.32
N PRO A 118 21.64 6.23 -18.88
CA PRO A 118 22.12 7.40 -18.15
C PRO A 118 21.05 7.96 -17.20
N VAL A 119 20.52 7.09 -16.31
CA VAL A 119 19.52 7.42 -15.30
C VAL A 119 20.09 7.16 -13.92
N ARG A 120 19.90 8.10 -13.00
CA ARG A 120 20.30 7.90 -11.60
C ARG A 120 19.47 6.77 -10.97
N ARG A 121 20.14 5.90 -10.22
CA ARG A 121 19.50 4.74 -9.56
C ARG A 121 18.38 5.15 -8.62
N GLU A 122 18.52 6.30 -7.93
CA GLU A 122 17.49 6.84 -7.04
C GLU A 122 16.26 7.30 -7.82
N VAL A 123 16.45 7.95 -8.98
CA VAL A 123 15.35 8.39 -9.85
C VAL A 123 14.60 7.17 -10.38
N LEU A 124 15.32 6.11 -10.77
CA LEU A 124 14.72 4.85 -11.18
C LEU A 124 13.87 4.24 -10.05
N LEU A 125 14.43 4.14 -8.82
CA LEU A 125 13.72 3.58 -7.67
C LEU A 125 12.45 4.36 -7.34
N LEU A 126 12.56 5.69 -7.24
CA LEU A 126 11.42 6.55 -6.93
C LEU A 126 10.35 6.52 -8.01
N SER A 127 10.75 6.41 -9.29
CA SER A 127 9.81 6.25 -10.41
C SER A 127 9.04 4.93 -10.31
N LYS A 128 9.73 3.85 -9.93
CA LYS A 128 9.10 2.54 -9.71
C LYS A 128 8.17 2.58 -8.50
N PHE A 129 8.60 3.21 -7.40
CA PHE A 129 7.74 3.42 -6.23
C PHE A 129 6.48 4.21 -6.61
N ALA A 130 6.62 5.33 -7.31
CA ALA A 130 5.50 6.15 -7.76
C ALA A 130 4.54 5.36 -8.67
N ALA A 131 5.07 4.55 -9.60
CA ALA A 131 4.23 3.72 -10.48
C ALA A 131 3.49 2.63 -9.71
N GLY A 132 4.16 1.94 -8.79
CA GLY A 132 3.55 0.92 -7.95
C GLY A 132 2.49 1.49 -7.03
N SER A 133 2.79 2.62 -6.37
CA SER A 133 1.84 3.34 -5.51
C SER A 133 0.63 3.83 -6.31
N ALA A 134 0.83 4.43 -7.49
CA ALA A 134 -0.27 4.87 -8.35
C ALA A 134 -1.16 3.69 -8.78
N THR A 135 -0.57 2.53 -9.08
CA THR A 135 -1.34 1.31 -9.40
C THR A 135 -2.17 0.86 -8.20
N ALA A 136 -1.55 0.73 -7.02
CA ALA A 136 -2.23 0.31 -5.80
C ALA A 136 -3.34 1.30 -5.40
N LEU A 137 -3.05 2.59 -5.42
CA LEU A 137 -4.01 3.64 -5.11
C LEU A 137 -5.22 3.59 -6.05
N LEU A 138 -4.99 3.49 -7.35
CA LEU A 138 -6.06 3.46 -8.33
C LEU A 138 -6.98 2.26 -8.08
N LEU A 139 -6.45 1.08 -7.77
CA LEU A 139 -7.25 -0.11 -7.54
C LEU A 139 -7.98 -0.09 -6.19
N PHE A 140 -7.27 0.17 -5.10
CA PHE A 140 -7.84 0.07 -3.76
C PHE A 140 -8.70 1.26 -3.37
N VAL A 141 -8.39 2.47 -3.83
CA VAL A 141 -9.26 3.64 -3.60
C VAL A 141 -10.55 3.51 -4.41
N THR A 142 -10.49 3.10 -5.69
CA THR A 142 -11.71 2.90 -6.48
C THR A 142 -12.58 1.79 -5.90
N ALA A 143 -12.00 0.69 -5.41
CA ALA A 143 -12.73 -0.37 -4.74
C ALA A 143 -13.38 0.11 -3.43
N THR A 144 -12.66 0.93 -2.63
CA THR A 144 -13.21 1.51 -1.39
C THR A 144 -14.37 2.46 -1.67
N LEU A 145 -14.23 3.33 -2.68
CA LEU A 145 -15.30 4.24 -3.11
C LEU A 145 -16.52 3.46 -3.62
N ALA A 146 -16.29 2.40 -4.40
CA ALA A 146 -17.37 1.53 -4.88
C ALA A 146 -18.10 0.84 -3.72
N ASN A 147 -17.36 0.30 -2.74
CA ASN A 147 -17.95 -0.33 -1.56
C ASN A 147 -18.77 0.66 -0.75
N PHE A 148 -18.25 1.86 -0.55
CA PHE A 148 -18.96 2.92 0.16
C PHE A 148 -20.26 3.31 -0.56
N ALA A 149 -20.21 3.49 -1.87
CA ALA A 149 -21.39 3.78 -2.67
C ALA A 149 -22.42 2.65 -2.60
N LEU A 150 -22.00 1.40 -2.73
CA LEU A 150 -22.88 0.23 -2.68
C LEU A 150 -23.55 0.01 -1.34
N VAL A 151 -22.92 0.41 -0.24
CA VAL A 151 -23.50 0.33 1.11
C VAL A 151 -24.60 1.38 1.29
N TYR A 152 -24.38 2.62 0.89
CA TYR A 152 -25.31 3.72 1.24
C TYR A 152 -26.33 4.08 0.16
N LEU A 153 -26.02 3.85 -1.13
CA LEU A 153 -26.96 4.18 -2.23
C LEU A 153 -28.33 3.47 -2.13
N PRO A 154 -28.43 2.20 -1.71
CA PRO A 154 -29.71 1.49 -1.63
C PRO A 154 -30.70 2.09 -0.62
N PHE A 155 -30.21 2.82 0.40
CA PHE A 155 -31.04 3.48 1.40
C PHE A 155 -31.78 4.74 0.91
N GLY A 156 -31.51 5.19 -0.32
CA GLY A 156 -32.22 6.32 -0.95
C GLY A 156 -32.09 7.63 -0.18
N ALA A 157 -33.19 8.18 0.35
CA ALA A 157 -33.18 9.45 1.09
C ALA A 157 -32.42 9.34 2.41
N ALA A 158 -32.67 8.29 3.20
CA ALA A 158 -31.98 8.07 4.46
C ALA A 158 -30.46 7.91 4.31
N GLY A 159 -30.02 7.28 3.23
CA GLY A 159 -28.60 7.20 2.89
C GLY A 159 -27.99 8.56 2.55
N ARG A 160 -28.73 9.43 1.83
CA ARG A 160 -28.26 10.79 1.53
C ARG A 160 -28.15 11.65 2.79
N ASP A 161 -29.16 11.59 3.66
CA ASP A 161 -29.16 12.31 4.93
C ASP A 161 -27.98 11.87 5.80
N TYR A 162 -27.71 10.57 5.86
CA TYR A 162 -26.53 10.04 6.56
C TYR A 162 -25.20 10.54 5.95
N LEU A 163 -25.14 10.65 4.62
CA LEU A 163 -23.93 11.09 3.91
C LEU A 163 -23.67 12.57 4.10
N PHE A 164 -24.68 13.44 3.89
CA PHE A 164 -24.49 14.89 3.80
C PHE A 164 -24.76 15.62 5.11
N ASP A 165 -25.76 15.18 5.89
CA ASP A 165 -26.13 15.77 7.17
C ASP A 165 -25.58 14.98 8.37
N GLY A 166 -25.08 13.76 8.12
CA GLY A 166 -24.46 12.88 9.10
C GLY A 166 -22.93 12.74 8.93
N PRO A 167 -22.33 11.74 9.57
CA PRO A 167 -20.89 11.52 9.57
C PRO A 167 -20.34 10.84 8.30
N GLY A 168 -21.17 10.59 7.28
CA GLY A 168 -20.81 9.75 6.14
C GLY A 168 -19.61 10.26 5.35
N ILE A 169 -19.55 11.57 5.04
CA ILE A 169 -18.43 12.17 4.29
C ILE A 169 -17.13 12.09 5.09
N GLU A 170 -17.16 12.40 6.38
CA GLU A 170 -15.99 12.32 7.26
C GLU A 170 -15.43 10.88 7.32
N GLN A 171 -16.32 9.89 7.38
CA GLN A 171 -15.94 8.47 7.35
C GLN A 171 -15.32 8.10 6.00
N LEU A 172 -15.88 8.57 4.89
CA LEU A 172 -15.32 8.33 3.56
C LEU A 172 -13.90 8.89 3.43
N GLU A 173 -13.70 10.15 3.85
CA GLU A 173 -12.39 10.79 3.84
C GLU A 173 -11.38 10.01 4.68
N ALA A 174 -11.78 9.57 5.88
CA ALA A 174 -10.94 8.76 6.75
C ALA A 174 -10.58 7.41 6.10
N TYR A 175 -11.55 6.70 5.50
CA TYR A 175 -11.26 5.42 4.81
C TYR A 175 -10.35 5.61 3.61
N VAL A 176 -10.56 6.64 2.79
CA VAL A 176 -9.68 6.94 1.65
C VAL A 176 -8.27 7.27 2.14
N LEU A 177 -8.13 8.10 3.18
CA LEU A 177 -6.84 8.43 3.79
C LEU A 177 -6.12 7.17 4.30
N ILE A 178 -6.83 6.29 5.00
CA ILE A 178 -6.30 5.03 5.50
C ILE A 178 -5.76 4.15 4.36
N ILE A 179 -6.54 3.99 3.29
CA ILE A 179 -6.15 3.18 2.12
C ILE A 179 -4.95 3.80 1.40
N VAL A 180 -4.92 5.13 1.26
CA VAL A 180 -3.76 5.85 0.67
C VAL A 180 -2.50 5.59 1.50
N LEU A 181 -2.57 5.80 2.80
CA LEU A 181 -1.45 5.59 3.71
C LEU A 181 -1.02 4.12 3.79
N ALA A 182 -1.97 3.18 3.74
CA ALA A 182 -1.70 1.75 3.68
C ALA A 182 -0.93 1.38 2.40
N CYS A 183 -1.38 1.85 1.24
CA CYS A 183 -0.71 1.60 -0.05
C CYS A 183 0.72 2.15 -0.07
N LEU A 184 0.93 3.36 0.46
CA LEU A 184 2.25 3.97 0.53
C LEU A 184 3.16 3.25 1.55
N GLY A 185 2.63 2.90 2.72
CA GLY A 185 3.37 2.24 3.79
C GLY A 185 3.82 0.84 3.40
N TYR A 186 2.87 -0.03 3.04
CA TYR A 186 3.20 -1.38 2.58
C TYR A 186 4.00 -1.36 1.28
N GLY A 187 3.72 -0.41 0.37
CA GLY A 187 4.49 -0.22 -0.84
C GLY A 187 5.96 0.06 -0.58
N ALA A 188 6.27 0.96 0.36
CA ALA A 188 7.65 1.28 0.74
C ALA A 188 8.37 0.06 1.35
N VAL A 189 7.70 -0.65 2.27
CA VAL A 189 8.25 -1.86 2.91
C VAL A 189 8.53 -2.96 1.87
N PHE A 190 7.57 -3.27 0.99
CA PHE A 190 7.75 -4.32 0.00
C PHE A 190 8.75 -3.96 -1.11
N LEU A 191 8.87 -2.68 -1.45
CA LEU A 191 9.93 -2.20 -2.32
C LEU A 191 11.31 -2.50 -1.71
N LEU A 192 11.50 -2.20 -0.42
CA LEU A 192 12.72 -2.51 0.30
C LEU A 192 12.99 -4.02 0.38
N LEU A 193 11.99 -4.81 0.75
CA LEU A 193 12.11 -6.28 0.84
C LEU A 193 12.46 -6.90 -0.51
N SER A 194 11.91 -6.39 -1.62
CA SER A 194 12.23 -6.87 -2.97
C SER A 194 13.68 -6.63 -3.38
N MET A 195 14.37 -5.67 -2.74
CA MET A 195 15.80 -5.41 -2.95
C MET A 195 16.69 -6.25 -2.02
N MET A 196 16.19 -6.61 -0.83
CA MET A 196 16.99 -7.32 0.17
C MET A 196 17.00 -8.84 -0.04
N PHE A 197 15.89 -9.41 -0.46
CA PHE A 197 15.71 -10.87 -0.54
C PHE A 197 15.64 -11.38 -1.98
N LYS A 198 16.26 -12.53 -2.23
CA LYS A 198 16.11 -13.26 -3.51
C LYS A 198 14.63 -13.63 -3.76
N ASN A 199 13.93 -14.05 -2.73
CA ASN A 199 12.47 -14.26 -2.73
C ASN A 199 11.84 -13.34 -1.69
N PRO A 200 11.06 -12.33 -2.09
CA PRO A 200 10.44 -11.40 -1.14
C PRO A 200 9.30 -12.03 -0.32
N THR A 201 8.73 -13.16 -0.78
CA THR A 201 7.58 -13.81 -0.14
C THR A 201 7.85 -14.25 1.31
N PRO A 202 8.96 -14.96 1.66
CA PRO A 202 9.24 -15.30 3.06
C PRO A 202 9.42 -14.07 3.94
N GLY A 203 10.10 -13.03 3.45
CA GLY A 203 10.25 -11.76 4.18
C GLY A 203 8.90 -11.07 4.41
N ALA A 204 8.00 -11.12 3.43
CA ALA A 204 6.65 -10.59 3.55
C ALA A 204 5.81 -11.38 4.56
N LEU A 205 5.93 -12.70 4.59
CA LEU A 205 5.23 -13.54 5.59
C LEU A 205 5.73 -13.28 7.01
N LEU A 206 7.03 -13.06 7.20
CA LEU A 206 7.59 -12.64 8.49
C LEU A 206 7.04 -11.26 8.89
N PHE A 207 6.93 -10.34 7.95
CA PHE A 207 6.35 -9.02 8.20
C PHE A 207 4.85 -9.11 8.50
N LEU A 208 4.11 -9.99 7.84
CA LEU A 208 2.70 -10.27 8.17
C LEU A 208 2.56 -10.82 9.59
N GLY A 209 3.44 -11.75 9.99
CA GLY A 209 3.49 -12.26 11.37
C GLY A 209 3.78 -11.15 12.38
N TRP A 210 4.71 -10.24 12.07
CA TRP A 210 4.99 -9.05 12.86
C TRP A 210 3.76 -8.15 13.02
N GLU A 211 3.06 -7.86 11.93
CA GLU A 211 1.82 -7.07 11.94
C GLU A 211 0.68 -7.75 12.73
N ALA A 212 0.62 -9.09 12.67
CA ALA A 212 -0.39 -9.86 13.39
C ALA A 212 -0.15 -9.86 14.92
N ILE A 213 1.10 -9.96 15.36
CA ILE A 213 1.49 -9.96 16.77
C ILE A 213 1.55 -8.55 17.35
N ASN A 214 1.67 -7.54 16.51
CA ASN A 214 1.87 -6.15 16.91
C ASN A 214 0.91 -5.64 17.99
N PRO A 215 -0.41 -5.96 18.01
CA PRO A 215 -1.34 -5.52 19.04
C PRO A 215 -0.98 -5.96 20.47
N VAL A 216 -0.17 -7.01 20.61
CA VAL A 216 0.25 -7.61 21.90
C VAL A 216 1.59 -7.04 22.35
N LEU A 217 2.31 -6.33 21.48
CA LEU A 217 3.64 -5.81 21.76
C LEU A 217 3.59 -4.51 22.58
N PRO A 218 4.68 -4.20 23.34
CA PRO A 218 4.82 -2.91 24.01
C PRO A 218 4.69 -1.74 23.03
N SER A 219 4.17 -0.60 23.49
CA SER A 219 3.87 0.60 22.68
C SER A 219 5.06 1.12 21.85
N MET A 220 6.29 0.93 22.33
CA MET A 220 7.49 1.29 21.56
C MET A 220 7.67 0.45 20.29
N LEU A 221 7.38 -0.84 20.35
CA LEU A 221 7.49 -1.74 19.20
C LEU A 221 6.32 -1.58 18.23
N GLN A 222 5.15 -1.20 18.73
CA GLN A 222 3.99 -0.92 17.89
C GLN A 222 4.23 0.19 16.87
N LYS A 223 5.13 1.15 17.17
CA LYS A 223 5.51 2.25 16.26
C LYS A 223 6.23 1.81 14.98
N PHE A 224 6.67 0.56 14.89
CA PHE A 224 7.27 -0.01 13.67
C PHE A 224 6.27 -0.79 12.79
N SER A 225 4.99 -0.69 13.08
CA SER A 225 3.92 -1.35 12.33
C SER A 225 3.10 -0.34 11.55
N VAL A 226 2.87 -0.62 10.27
CA VAL A 226 1.97 0.18 9.43
C VAL A 226 0.54 0.06 9.93
N ALA A 227 0.07 -1.15 10.24
CA ALA A 227 -1.28 -1.40 10.72
C ALA A 227 -1.58 -0.70 12.06
N SER A 228 -0.58 -0.54 12.92
CA SER A 228 -0.75 0.18 14.19
C SER A 228 -1.18 1.63 13.97
N TYR A 229 -0.47 2.36 13.10
CA TYR A 229 -0.84 3.74 12.78
C TYR A 229 -2.20 3.84 12.10
N LEU A 230 -2.50 2.94 11.16
CA LEU A 230 -3.77 2.94 10.44
C LEU A 230 -4.97 2.67 11.35
N ARG A 231 -4.78 1.87 12.41
CA ARG A 231 -5.83 1.58 13.38
C ARG A 231 -6.29 2.83 14.14
N HIS A 232 -5.36 3.73 14.48
CA HIS A 232 -5.69 4.99 15.17
C HIS A 232 -6.45 5.99 14.28
N LEU A 233 -6.47 5.79 12.96
CA LEU A 233 -7.19 6.63 12.01
C LEU A 233 -8.61 6.12 11.71
N MET A 234 -8.99 4.94 12.22
CA MET A 234 -10.31 4.35 11.94
C MET A 234 -11.43 5.20 12.52
N PRO A 235 -12.42 5.63 11.68
CA PRO A 235 -13.54 6.44 12.14
C PRO A 235 -14.53 5.62 12.97
N VAL A 236 -14.62 4.32 12.71
CA VAL A 236 -15.51 3.38 13.41
C VAL A 236 -14.66 2.26 14.01
N ASN A 237 -14.72 2.13 15.33
CA ASN A 237 -14.03 1.06 16.03
C ASN A 237 -14.77 -0.27 15.87
N VAL A 238 -14.14 -1.21 15.23
CA VAL A 238 -14.63 -2.59 15.19
C VAL A 238 -14.09 -3.33 16.40
N ALA A 239 -14.99 -3.73 17.30
CA ALA A 239 -14.60 -4.50 18.47
C ALA A 239 -14.01 -5.86 18.04
N VAL A 240 -12.74 -6.08 18.37
CA VAL A 240 -12.09 -7.38 18.19
C VAL A 240 -12.72 -8.34 19.20
N LYS A 241 -13.57 -9.26 18.72
CA LYS A 241 -14.22 -10.28 19.57
C LYS A 241 -13.32 -11.51 19.69
N GLY A 242 -13.42 -12.20 20.85
CA GLY A 242 -12.76 -13.48 21.08
C GLY A 242 -11.45 -13.39 21.88
N PHE A 243 -10.68 -14.48 21.88
CA PHE A 243 -9.45 -14.63 22.66
C PHE A 243 -8.40 -13.54 22.38
N ILE A 244 -8.35 -13.03 21.15
CA ILE A 244 -7.42 -11.96 20.76
C ILE A 244 -7.74 -10.65 21.48
N ALA A 245 -9.00 -10.37 21.80
CA ALA A 245 -9.39 -9.17 22.54
C ALA A 245 -8.81 -9.13 23.96
N LEU A 246 -8.63 -10.30 24.58
CA LEU A 246 -8.03 -10.42 25.92
C LEU A 246 -6.51 -10.20 25.91
N LEU A 247 -5.87 -10.38 24.77
CA LEU A 247 -4.42 -10.24 24.60
C LEU A 247 -4.01 -8.87 24.04
N THR A 248 -4.97 -8.07 23.55
CA THR A 248 -4.67 -6.73 23.03
C THR A 248 -4.36 -5.79 24.18
N VAL A 249 -3.18 -5.19 24.14
CA VAL A 249 -2.82 -4.09 25.06
C VAL A 249 -3.61 -2.86 24.59
N GLU A 250 -4.47 -2.33 25.46
CA GLU A 250 -5.13 -1.04 25.25
C GLU A 250 -4.05 0.03 25.21
N THR A 251 -3.79 0.56 24.04
CA THR A 251 -2.91 1.72 23.87
C THR A 251 -3.75 2.99 23.95
N GLU A 252 -3.20 4.00 24.62
CA GLU A 252 -3.84 5.32 24.65
C GLU A 252 -4.16 5.80 23.23
N PRO A 253 -5.35 6.37 22.99
CA PRO A 253 -5.74 6.85 21.68
C PRO A 253 -4.78 7.98 21.25
N VAL A 254 -4.02 7.73 20.20
CA VAL A 254 -3.13 8.73 19.60
C VAL A 254 -3.94 9.62 18.67
N ALA A 255 -3.73 10.94 18.73
CA ALA A 255 -4.40 11.87 17.83
C ALA A 255 -4.11 11.50 16.37
N GLY A 256 -5.14 11.53 15.49
CA GLY A 256 -5.03 11.07 14.10
C GLY A 256 -3.91 11.76 13.31
N TRP A 257 -3.67 13.05 13.53
CA TRP A 257 -2.58 13.78 12.88
C TRP A 257 -1.19 13.26 13.30
N VAL A 258 -1.02 12.84 14.57
CA VAL A 258 0.25 12.24 15.07
C VAL A 258 0.47 10.88 14.43
N ALA A 259 -0.59 10.06 14.31
CA ALA A 259 -0.53 8.77 13.63
C ALA A 259 -0.17 8.94 12.14
N THR A 260 -0.77 9.92 11.46
CA THR A 260 -0.47 10.23 10.05
C THR A 260 0.99 10.68 9.87
N LEU A 261 1.47 11.62 10.69
CA LEU A 261 2.85 12.09 10.63
C LEU A 261 3.84 10.97 10.97
N GLY A 262 3.55 10.16 11.98
CA GLY A 262 4.38 9.01 12.36
C GLY A 262 4.54 8.02 11.21
N LEU A 263 3.44 7.69 10.53
CA LEU A 263 3.47 6.80 9.37
C LEU A 263 4.21 7.42 8.19
N LEU A 264 4.01 8.70 7.89
CA LEU A 264 4.75 9.41 6.83
C LEU A 264 6.25 9.45 7.12
N LEU A 265 6.66 9.65 8.37
CA LEU A 265 8.06 9.56 8.78
C LEU A 265 8.63 8.15 8.57
N LEU A 266 7.88 7.11 8.93
CA LEU A 266 8.27 5.72 8.70
C LEU A 266 8.44 5.45 7.19
N ILE A 267 7.47 5.85 6.36
CA ILE A 267 7.53 5.70 4.90
C ILE A 267 8.77 6.40 4.35
N THR A 268 9.00 7.64 4.76
CA THR A 268 10.15 8.44 4.31
C THR A 268 11.47 7.79 4.72
N ALA A 269 11.59 7.32 5.95
CA ALA A 269 12.78 6.62 6.44
C ALA A 269 13.07 5.35 5.63
N VAL A 270 12.03 4.53 5.36
CA VAL A 270 12.16 3.30 4.55
C VAL A 270 12.57 3.63 3.11
N LEU A 271 12.00 4.68 2.50
CA LEU A 271 12.36 5.11 1.15
C LEU A 271 13.78 5.67 1.09
N LEU A 272 14.20 6.48 2.05
CA LEU A 272 15.58 6.99 2.13
C LEU A 272 16.59 5.85 2.27
N TYR A 273 16.29 4.87 3.13
CA TYR A 273 17.11 3.66 3.25
C TYR A 273 17.13 2.86 1.96
N SER A 274 16.01 2.73 1.26
CA SER A 274 15.93 2.07 -0.05
C SER A 274 16.76 2.79 -1.11
N CYS A 275 16.74 4.14 -1.13
CA CYS A 275 17.58 4.96 -1.99
C CYS A 275 19.07 4.81 -1.67
N TYR A 276 19.43 4.67 -0.41
CA TYR A 276 20.82 4.36 -0.02
C TYR A 276 21.21 2.95 -0.49
N ARG A 277 20.36 1.97 -0.27
CA ARG A 277 20.62 0.57 -0.59
C ARG A 277 20.75 0.30 -2.10
N ILE A 278 19.97 0.98 -2.94
CA ILE A 278 20.04 0.78 -4.40
C ILE A 278 21.40 1.25 -4.98
N ARG A 279 22.09 2.17 -4.34
CA ARG A 279 23.44 2.62 -4.77
C ARG A 279 24.47 1.50 -4.70
N THR A 280 24.33 0.63 -3.69
CA THR A 280 25.26 -0.49 -3.39
C THR A 280 24.75 -1.81 -3.95
N LEU A 281 23.65 -1.82 -4.70
CA LEU A 281 23.09 -3.04 -5.26
C LEU A 281 24.00 -3.60 -6.36
N GLU A 282 24.58 -4.76 -6.08
CA GLU A 282 25.30 -5.58 -7.07
C GLU A 282 24.36 -6.62 -7.68
N ILE A 283 24.31 -6.67 -9.01
CA ILE A 283 23.53 -7.68 -9.72
C ILE A 283 24.41 -8.92 -9.83
N ARG A 284 24.13 -9.92 -9.00
CA ARG A 284 24.72 -11.25 -9.14
C ARG A 284 23.73 -12.12 -9.93
N TYR A 285 24.01 -12.35 -11.19
CA TYR A 285 23.33 -13.38 -11.96
C TYR A 285 23.90 -14.74 -11.53
N THR A 286 23.25 -15.40 -10.58
CA THR A 286 23.59 -16.79 -10.25
C THR A 286 23.02 -17.67 -11.37
N THR A 287 23.86 -18.45 -11.98
CA THR A 287 23.51 -19.49 -12.94
C THR A 287 23.07 -20.77 -12.22
N GLU A 288 22.07 -20.67 -11.31
CA GLU A 288 21.41 -21.82 -10.71
C GLU A 288 19.89 -21.66 -10.87
#